data_13f9632406f87eca924999e8bae8dadd
#
_entry.id   13f9632406f87eca924999e8bae8dadd
#
_cell.length_a   1.000
_cell.length_b   1.000
_cell.length_c   1.000
_cell.angle_alpha   90.00
_cell.angle_beta   90.00
_cell.angle_gamma   90.00
#
_symmetry.space_group_name_H-M   'P 1'
#
loop_
_entity.id
_entity.type
_entity.pdbx_description
1 polymer ?
#
loop_
_entity_poly.entity_id
_entity_poly.type
_entity_poly.pdbx_seq_one_letter_code
_entity_poly.pdbx_strand_id
1 'polypeptide(L)'
;MFSNSLLFAQQMSGFSFAGNSTAAFAQTKSAAFIKGAKPQGLQLDLYKLWDSQENINACNCMAKSGISLSYFNLGMPNLLGNALIASLFMEPQFEMSNRYIIGIKAHAGFVYANKKFDSNTNPGNLTYSSNISNYLALGLSSYYFINPKTAVNLSFIFNHISNGGLKNPNHGLNFPGFNFGLNYYFEKPNYHYSVSAKSKIDPAIAKYITVFYSATTANSYSTKRYAIFGLELSGVKKINGVLFATAALSMYQDNAVQQRLKQDSVSMQNQYRCGIASGIGFNMGKVNFASSLGVYVYDPINYYARIYHQHEISYQLNKQWAVGINLKAHTYIANYTDIRIKYLLN
;
A
#
# COMPACT_ATOMS: atom_id res chain seq x y z
N MET A 1 -5.42 -6.39 30.72
CA MET A 1 -5.16 -6.49 29.27
C MET A 1 -6.36 -6.94 28.43
N PHE A 2 -7.34 -7.65 28.96
CA PHE A 2 -8.53 -8.14 28.22
C PHE A 2 -9.65 -7.10 28.03
N SER A 3 -9.66 -5.96 28.74
CA SER A 3 -10.72 -4.95 28.64
C SER A 3 -10.68 -4.11 27.36
N ASN A 4 -9.50 -3.92 26.77
CA ASN A 4 -9.34 -3.10 25.54
C ASN A 4 -9.71 -3.84 24.24
N SER A 5 -9.63 -5.17 24.23
CA SER A 5 -10.05 -5.99 23.08
C SER A 5 -11.57 -6.09 22.95
N LEU A 6 -12.29 -6.10 24.08
CA LEU A 6 -13.76 -6.05 24.10
C LEU A 6 -14.30 -4.69 23.62
N LEU A 7 -13.64 -3.58 23.97
CA LEU A 7 -13.99 -2.23 23.52
C LEU A 7 -13.82 -2.07 21.99
N PHE A 8 -12.82 -2.73 21.39
CA PHE A 8 -12.64 -2.70 19.94
C PHE A 8 -13.75 -3.45 19.21
N ALA A 9 -14.13 -4.62 19.71
CA ALA A 9 -15.22 -5.41 19.12
C ALA A 9 -16.60 -4.73 19.23
N GLN A 10 -16.85 -3.97 20.29
CA GLN A 10 -18.10 -3.18 20.47
C GLN A 10 -18.23 -1.99 19.52
N GLN A 11 -17.15 -1.58 18.83
CA GLN A 11 -17.15 -0.47 17.87
C GLN A 11 -17.27 -0.92 16.41
N MET A 12 -17.30 -2.23 16.13
CA MET A 12 -17.42 -2.73 14.75
C MET A 12 -18.86 -2.61 14.26
N SER A 13 -19.02 -2.25 12.98
CA SER A 13 -20.32 -2.07 12.33
C SER A 13 -20.78 -3.28 11.55
N GLY A 14 -19.89 -4.26 11.29
CA GLY A 14 -20.25 -5.45 10.54
C GLY A 14 -19.04 -6.29 10.12
N PHE A 15 -19.34 -7.34 9.36
CA PHE A 15 -18.33 -8.21 8.74
C PHE A 15 -18.69 -8.56 7.30
N SER A 16 -17.71 -8.99 6.51
CA SER A 16 -17.93 -9.56 5.19
C SER A 16 -17.12 -10.82 4.97
N PHE A 17 -17.68 -11.73 4.17
CA PHE A 17 -17.01 -12.93 3.71
C PHE A 17 -17.06 -12.98 2.19
N ALA A 18 -15.93 -13.22 1.54
CA ALA A 18 -15.82 -13.24 0.08
C ALA A 18 -14.92 -14.36 -0.42
N GLY A 19 -15.31 -14.97 -1.54
CA GLY A 19 -14.43 -15.78 -2.36
C GLY A 19 -13.70 -14.93 -3.40
N ASN A 20 -12.45 -15.26 -3.66
CA ASN A 20 -11.57 -14.55 -4.60
C ASN A 20 -11.18 -15.48 -5.73
N SER A 21 -11.33 -15.01 -6.98
CA SER A 21 -10.83 -15.69 -8.17
C SER A 21 -9.99 -14.72 -8.99
N THR A 22 -8.72 -15.03 -9.16
CA THR A 22 -7.73 -14.10 -9.74
C THR A 22 -6.89 -14.80 -10.79
N ALA A 23 -6.09 -14.02 -11.53
CA ALA A 23 -5.07 -14.52 -12.43
C ALA A 23 -3.79 -13.72 -12.27
N ALA A 24 -2.67 -14.39 -12.01
CA ALA A 24 -1.38 -13.73 -11.96
C ALA A 24 -0.90 -13.37 -13.38
N PHE A 25 -0.23 -12.22 -13.51
CA PHE A 25 0.39 -11.84 -14.77
C PHE A 25 1.86 -11.46 -14.58
N ALA A 26 2.63 -11.77 -15.62
CA ALA A 26 4.04 -11.40 -15.67
C ALA A 26 4.19 -9.96 -16.18
N GLN A 27 4.81 -9.10 -15.39
CA GLN A 27 5.11 -7.71 -15.79
C GLN A 27 6.29 -7.61 -16.75
N THR A 28 7.15 -8.63 -16.76
CA THR A 28 8.38 -8.67 -17.58
C THR A 28 8.67 -10.08 -18.07
N LYS A 29 9.60 -10.20 -19.03
CA LYS A 29 10.13 -11.51 -19.43
C LYS A 29 10.75 -12.27 -18.26
N SER A 30 11.40 -11.58 -17.33
CA SER A 30 11.98 -12.18 -16.12
C SER A 30 10.94 -12.70 -15.12
N ALA A 31 9.68 -12.28 -15.22
CA ALA A 31 8.57 -12.79 -14.40
C ALA A 31 7.69 -13.81 -15.17
N ALA A 32 8.11 -14.26 -16.34
CA ALA A 32 7.33 -15.19 -17.17
C ALA A 32 7.07 -16.56 -16.47
N PHE A 33 7.87 -16.90 -15.47
CA PHE A 33 7.73 -18.14 -14.67
C PHE A 33 6.40 -18.23 -13.89
N ILE A 34 5.72 -17.09 -13.61
CA ILE A 34 4.40 -17.06 -12.94
C ILE A 34 3.23 -17.03 -13.92
N LYS A 35 3.52 -17.07 -15.23
CA LYS A 35 2.48 -17.07 -16.26
C LYS A 35 1.58 -18.31 -16.11
N GLY A 36 0.28 -18.09 -16.01
CA GLY A 36 -0.71 -19.16 -15.82
C GLY A 36 -1.04 -19.47 -14.36
N ALA A 37 -0.37 -18.87 -13.38
CA ALA A 37 -0.82 -18.94 -11.99
C ALA A 37 -2.22 -18.33 -11.85
N LYS A 38 -3.12 -19.04 -11.15
CA LYS A 38 -4.51 -18.62 -10.90
C LYS A 38 -4.75 -18.62 -9.39
N PRO A 39 -4.31 -17.58 -8.67
CA PRO A 39 -4.57 -17.47 -7.23
C PRO A 39 -6.06 -17.50 -6.94
N GLN A 40 -6.45 -18.31 -5.96
CA GLN A 40 -7.82 -18.40 -5.46
C GLN A 40 -7.80 -18.35 -3.94
N GLY A 41 -8.78 -17.69 -3.34
CA GLY A 41 -8.76 -17.50 -1.91
C GLY A 41 -10.11 -17.18 -1.30
N LEU A 42 -10.07 -17.07 0.02
CA LEU A 42 -11.17 -16.63 0.87
C LEU A 42 -10.72 -15.42 1.66
N GLN A 43 -11.63 -14.50 1.91
CA GLN A 43 -11.37 -13.26 2.63
C GLN A 43 -12.46 -13.03 3.68
N LEU A 44 -12.05 -12.64 4.86
CA LEU A 44 -12.91 -12.20 5.96
C LEU A 44 -12.50 -10.78 6.35
N ASP A 45 -13.46 -9.86 6.36
CA ASP A 45 -13.26 -8.49 6.82
C ASP A 45 -14.10 -8.24 8.08
N LEU A 46 -13.51 -7.53 9.02
CA LEU A 46 -14.20 -6.91 10.15
C LEU A 46 -14.07 -5.41 9.99
N TYR A 47 -15.19 -4.66 10.03
CA TYR A 47 -15.17 -3.26 9.67
C TYR A 47 -16.04 -2.36 10.54
N LYS A 48 -15.66 -1.08 10.52
CA LYS A 48 -16.42 0.05 11.05
C LYS A 48 -16.84 0.97 9.91
N LEU A 49 -18.07 1.47 9.99
CA LEU A 49 -18.55 2.59 9.18
C LEU A 49 -18.29 3.90 9.94
N TRP A 50 -17.86 4.92 9.21
CA TRP A 50 -17.61 6.26 9.73
C TRP A 50 -18.72 7.18 9.23
N ASP A 51 -19.82 7.17 9.96
CA ASP A 51 -21.08 7.82 9.61
C ASP A 51 -21.31 9.17 10.31
N SER A 52 -20.29 9.70 11.03
CA SER A 52 -20.40 11.04 11.60
C SER A 52 -20.46 12.10 10.49
N GLN A 53 -21.23 13.16 10.72
CA GLN A 53 -21.41 14.24 9.76
C GLN A 53 -20.07 14.88 9.36
N GLU A 54 -19.10 14.95 10.29
CA GLU A 54 -17.76 15.46 10.01
C GLU A 54 -17.02 14.60 8.97
N ASN A 55 -17.07 13.26 9.13
CA ASN A 55 -16.44 12.33 8.19
C ASN A 55 -17.12 12.37 6.82
N ILE A 56 -18.45 12.42 6.79
CA ILE A 56 -19.23 12.53 5.56
C ILE A 56 -18.91 13.81 4.81
N ASN A 57 -18.87 14.95 5.52
CA ASN A 57 -18.54 16.25 4.91
C ASN A 57 -17.11 16.32 4.37
N ALA A 58 -16.17 15.51 4.94
CA ALA A 58 -14.79 15.50 4.52
C ALA A 58 -14.60 14.93 3.12
N CYS A 59 -15.31 13.86 2.75
CA CYS A 59 -15.14 13.20 1.44
C CYS A 59 -16.41 13.21 0.55
N ASN A 60 -17.56 13.68 1.05
CA ASN A 60 -18.85 13.46 0.43
C ASN A 60 -19.12 11.96 0.20
N CYS A 61 -18.75 11.15 1.16
CA CYS A 61 -18.82 9.70 1.11
C CYS A 61 -19.05 9.14 2.51
N MET A 62 -19.45 7.87 2.62
CA MET A 62 -19.36 7.12 3.87
C MET A 62 -18.07 6.31 3.83
N ALA A 63 -17.16 6.53 4.76
CA ALA A 63 -15.94 5.76 4.83
C ALA A 63 -16.17 4.45 5.60
N LYS A 64 -15.68 3.33 5.05
CA LYS A 64 -15.62 2.02 5.69
C LYS A 64 -14.16 1.64 5.85
N SER A 65 -13.75 1.26 7.06
CA SER A 65 -12.38 0.78 7.30
C SER A 65 -12.37 -0.39 8.26
N GLY A 66 -11.32 -1.21 8.20
CA GLY A 66 -11.25 -2.38 9.05
C GLY A 66 -10.01 -3.21 8.86
N ILE A 67 -10.10 -4.44 9.38
CA ILE A 67 -9.08 -5.47 9.29
C ILE A 67 -9.57 -6.54 8.33
N SER A 68 -8.67 -7.02 7.48
CA SER A 68 -8.93 -8.10 6.52
C SER A 68 -7.95 -9.25 6.76
N LEU A 69 -8.49 -10.46 6.83
CA LEU A 69 -7.72 -11.70 6.80
C LEU A 69 -8.08 -12.47 5.54
N SER A 70 -7.05 -12.88 4.75
CA SER A 70 -7.27 -13.63 3.52
C SER A 70 -6.32 -14.80 3.45
N TYR A 71 -6.81 -15.92 2.93
CA TYR A 71 -6.03 -17.09 2.59
C TYR A 71 -6.10 -17.32 1.08
N PHE A 72 -4.95 -17.48 0.43
CA PHE A 72 -4.84 -17.76 -0.99
C PHE A 72 -4.02 -19.03 -1.24
N ASN A 73 -4.53 -19.91 -2.08
CA ASN A 73 -3.71 -20.80 -2.87
C ASN A 73 -3.22 -20.00 -4.09
N LEU A 74 -1.90 -19.84 -4.24
CA LEU A 74 -1.33 -18.96 -5.27
C LEU A 74 -1.29 -19.60 -6.69
N GLY A 75 -1.93 -20.75 -6.87
CA GLY A 75 -2.13 -21.38 -8.17
C GLY A 75 -0.91 -22.15 -8.73
N MET A 76 0.20 -22.18 -7.99
CA MET A 76 1.42 -22.92 -8.30
C MET A 76 2.00 -23.53 -7.02
N PRO A 77 1.46 -24.69 -6.54
CA PRO A 77 1.76 -25.20 -5.20
C PRO A 77 3.24 -25.49 -4.96
N ASN A 78 3.98 -25.94 -5.98
CA ASN A 78 5.40 -26.25 -5.86
C ASN A 78 6.29 -25.00 -5.88
N LEU A 79 5.88 -23.92 -6.56
CA LEU A 79 6.66 -22.72 -6.76
C LEU A 79 6.26 -21.60 -5.81
N LEU A 80 4.97 -21.24 -5.77
CA LEU A 80 4.42 -20.10 -5.00
C LEU A 80 3.76 -20.54 -3.69
N GLY A 81 3.17 -21.75 -3.66
CA GLY A 81 2.49 -22.31 -2.50
C GLY A 81 1.21 -21.57 -2.14
N ASN A 82 1.06 -21.31 -0.83
CA ASN A 82 -0.08 -20.63 -0.22
C ASN A 82 0.36 -19.38 0.52
N ALA A 83 -0.58 -18.43 0.67
CA ALA A 83 -0.36 -17.17 1.36
C ALA A 83 -1.47 -16.91 2.39
N LEU A 84 -1.08 -16.48 3.58
CA LEU A 84 -1.97 -15.91 4.59
C LEU A 84 -1.70 -14.41 4.65
N ILE A 85 -2.73 -13.59 4.48
CA ILE A 85 -2.62 -12.14 4.40
C ILE A 85 -3.40 -11.51 5.55
N ALA A 86 -2.75 -10.64 6.30
CA ALA A 86 -3.38 -9.76 7.29
C ALA A 86 -3.18 -8.32 6.84
N SER A 87 -4.26 -7.57 6.64
CA SER A 87 -4.21 -6.20 6.16
C SER A 87 -5.22 -5.30 6.84
N LEU A 88 -4.90 -4.02 6.89
CA LEU A 88 -5.86 -2.96 7.11
C LEU A 88 -6.45 -2.57 5.75
N PHE A 89 -7.72 -2.19 5.75
CA PHE A 89 -8.33 -1.66 4.55
C PHE A 89 -9.15 -0.41 4.84
N MET A 90 -9.33 0.36 3.79
CA MET A 90 -10.21 1.51 3.75
C MET A 90 -10.96 1.53 2.44
N GLU A 91 -12.19 2.01 2.52
CA GLU A 91 -13.11 2.05 1.41
C GLU A 91 -14.07 3.22 1.55
N PRO A 92 -13.80 4.38 0.91
CA PRO A 92 -14.82 5.40 0.66
C PRO A 92 -15.94 4.79 -0.20
N GLN A 93 -17.16 4.93 0.29
CA GLN A 93 -18.39 4.37 -0.32
C GLN A 93 -19.32 5.50 -0.73
N PHE A 94 -19.89 5.39 -1.92
CA PHE A 94 -20.78 6.36 -2.52
C PHE A 94 -22.12 5.71 -2.80
N GLU A 95 -23.19 6.32 -2.32
CA GLU A 95 -24.55 5.88 -2.61
C GLU A 95 -24.91 6.27 -4.04
N MET A 96 -25.29 5.27 -4.83
CA MET A 96 -25.82 5.46 -6.18
C MET A 96 -27.35 5.37 -6.20
N SER A 97 -27.92 4.60 -5.27
CA SER A 97 -29.35 4.49 -5.01
C SER A 97 -29.59 3.85 -3.64
N ASN A 98 -30.83 3.81 -3.18
CA ASN A 98 -31.24 3.24 -1.88
C ASN A 98 -30.75 1.80 -1.63
N ARG A 99 -30.34 1.08 -2.67
CA ARG A 99 -29.87 -0.31 -2.58
C ARG A 99 -28.50 -0.54 -3.21
N TYR A 100 -27.95 0.45 -3.90
CA TYR A 100 -26.74 0.28 -4.68
C TYR A 100 -25.64 1.26 -4.26
N ILE A 101 -24.53 0.71 -3.80
CA ILE A 101 -23.35 1.43 -3.31
C ILE A 101 -22.16 1.03 -4.16
N ILE A 102 -21.31 1.98 -4.49
CA ILE A 102 -19.99 1.73 -5.07
C ILE A 102 -18.90 2.18 -4.09
N GLY A 103 -17.73 1.56 -4.14
CA GLY A 103 -16.61 1.91 -3.29
C GLY A 103 -15.27 1.78 -4.00
N ILE A 104 -14.28 2.47 -3.49
CA ILE A 104 -12.87 2.30 -3.88
C ILE A 104 -12.16 1.69 -2.68
N LYS A 105 -11.74 0.43 -2.78
CA LYS A 105 -11.17 -0.32 -1.66
C LYS A 105 -9.66 -0.42 -1.80
N ALA A 106 -8.95 0.02 -0.78
CA ALA A 106 -7.49 -0.07 -0.69
C ALA A 106 -7.09 -0.93 0.52
N HIS A 107 -6.10 -1.79 0.35
CA HIS A 107 -5.51 -2.61 1.41
C HIS A 107 -4.02 -2.33 1.55
N ALA A 108 -3.53 -2.37 2.78
CA ALA A 108 -2.12 -2.39 3.10
C ALA A 108 -1.87 -3.33 4.28
N GLY A 109 -0.87 -4.21 4.18
CA GLY A 109 -0.61 -5.19 5.23
C GLY A 109 0.56 -6.09 4.93
N PHE A 110 0.54 -7.24 5.58
CA PHE A 110 1.57 -8.25 5.47
C PHE A 110 1.01 -9.57 4.99
N VAL A 111 1.85 -10.31 4.28
CA VAL A 111 1.57 -11.67 3.82
C VAL A 111 2.64 -12.60 4.39
N TYR A 112 2.20 -13.75 4.88
CA TYR A 112 3.05 -14.90 5.11
C TYR A 112 2.85 -15.88 3.95
N ALA A 113 3.89 -16.08 3.12
CA ALA A 113 3.92 -17.06 2.05
C ALA A 113 4.79 -18.25 2.46
N ASN A 114 4.26 -19.47 2.31
CA ASN A 114 4.96 -20.69 2.75
C ASN A 114 6.08 -21.12 1.80
N LYS A 115 6.11 -20.61 0.56
CA LYS A 115 7.16 -20.82 -0.44
C LYS A 115 7.80 -19.49 -0.81
N LYS A 116 9.10 -19.34 -0.61
CA LYS A 116 9.92 -18.20 -1.03
C LYS A 116 11.00 -18.65 -1.99
N PHE A 117 11.74 -17.72 -2.55
CA PHE A 117 13.00 -18.01 -3.21
C PHE A 117 13.97 -18.70 -2.24
N ASP A 118 14.58 -19.76 -2.71
CA ASP A 118 15.70 -20.44 -2.07
C ASP A 118 16.60 -21.01 -3.18
N SER A 119 17.89 -20.71 -3.12
CA SER A 119 18.84 -21.08 -4.18
C SER A 119 18.96 -22.58 -4.41
N ASN A 120 18.66 -23.40 -3.39
CA ASN A 120 18.81 -24.84 -3.42
C ASN A 120 17.47 -25.57 -3.65
N THR A 121 16.41 -25.11 -2.97
CA THR A 121 15.13 -25.85 -2.91
C THR A 121 14.03 -25.23 -3.75
N ASN A 122 14.11 -23.92 -4.06
CA ASN A 122 13.10 -23.20 -4.85
C ASN A 122 13.70 -22.05 -5.68
N PRO A 123 14.73 -22.32 -6.52
CA PRO A 123 15.44 -21.26 -7.29
C PRO A 123 14.55 -20.60 -8.36
N GLY A 124 13.47 -21.25 -8.77
CA GLY A 124 12.52 -20.69 -9.73
C GLY A 124 11.59 -19.62 -9.19
N ASN A 125 11.43 -19.48 -7.85
CA ASN A 125 10.56 -18.47 -7.29
C ASN A 125 11.28 -17.11 -7.19
N LEU A 126 11.23 -16.33 -8.24
CA LEU A 126 11.82 -14.99 -8.26
C LEU A 126 10.88 -13.89 -7.75
N THR A 127 9.66 -14.22 -7.27
CA THR A 127 8.68 -13.24 -6.83
C THR A 127 9.11 -12.52 -5.55
N TYR A 128 9.50 -13.29 -4.54
CA TYR A 128 9.95 -12.76 -3.24
C TYR A 128 10.88 -13.75 -2.54
N SER A 129 11.85 -13.20 -1.80
CA SER A 129 12.87 -13.97 -1.09
C SER A 129 12.67 -14.00 0.44
N SER A 130 11.49 -13.59 0.92
CA SER A 130 11.11 -13.59 2.32
C SER A 130 9.76 -14.28 2.50
N ASN A 131 9.58 -15.07 3.56
CA ASN A 131 8.28 -15.64 3.90
C ASN A 131 7.28 -14.56 4.31
N ILE A 132 7.75 -13.53 5.04
CA ILE A 132 6.95 -12.35 5.36
C ILE A 132 7.28 -11.28 4.32
N SER A 133 6.25 -10.77 3.66
CA SER A 133 6.33 -9.76 2.62
C SER A 133 5.20 -8.74 2.80
N ASN A 134 5.27 -7.63 2.07
CA ASN A 134 4.23 -6.61 2.07
C ASN A 134 3.10 -7.02 1.13
N TYR A 135 1.90 -6.66 1.48
CA TYR A 135 0.70 -6.76 0.68
C TYR A 135 0.07 -5.40 0.46
N LEU A 136 -0.20 -5.07 -0.79
CA LEU A 136 -0.95 -3.89 -1.20
C LEU A 136 -2.04 -4.33 -2.17
N ALA A 137 -3.24 -3.74 -2.06
CA ALA A 137 -4.27 -3.95 -3.05
C ALA A 137 -5.12 -2.69 -3.24
N LEU A 138 -5.63 -2.53 -4.45
CA LEU A 138 -6.54 -1.45 -4.83
C LEU A 138 -7.60 -2.00 -5.74
N GLY A 139 -8.85 -1.61 -5.53
CA GLY A 139 -9.96 -2.10 -6.33
C GLY A 139 -11.21 -1.24 -6.28
N LEU A 140 -12.16 -1.62 -7.11
CA LEU A 140 -13.50 -1.06 -7.15
C LEU A 140 -14.47 -2.09 -6.60
N SER A 141 -15.36 -1.68 -5.73
CA SER A 141 -16.37 -2.53 -5.11
C SER A 141 -17.78 -2.03 -5.45
N SER A 142 -18.69 -2.95 -5.58
CA SER A 142 -20.09 -2.75 -5.85
C SER A 142 -20.90 -3.56 -4.84
N TYR A 143 -21.87 -2.94 -4.21
CA TYR A 143 -22.72 -3.55 -3.20
C TYR A 143 -24.18 -3.40 -3.57
N TYR A 144 -24.93 -4.49 -3.47
CA TYR A 144 -26.38 -4.49 -3.63
C TYR A 144 -27.04 -5.02 -2.37
N PHE A 145 -27.86 -4.19 -1.71
CA PHE A 145 -28.59 -4.55 -0.50
C PHE A 145 -29.79 -5.44 -0.82
N ILE A 146 -29.71 -6.71 -0.39
CA ILE A 146 -30.83 -7.66 -0.49
C ILE A 146 -31.84 -7.49 0.64
N ASN A 147 -31.39 -6.96 1.78
CA ASN A 147 -32.23 -6.53 2.91
C ASN A 147 -31.48 -5.38 3.66
N PRO A 148 -32.13 -4.74 4.67
CA PRO A 148 -31.52 -3.60 5.37
C PRO A 148 -30.16 -3.83 6.01
N LYS A 149 -29.80 -5.09 6.30
CA LYS A 149 -28.53 -5.44 6.99
C LYS A 149 -27.61 -6.33 6.17
N THR A 150 -28.02 -6.75 4.97
CA THR A 150 -27.20 -7.67 4.17
C THR A 150 -27.07 -7.16 2.74
N ALA A 151 -25.83 -7.10 2.27
CA ALA A 151 -25.54 -6.78 0.89
C ALA A 151 -24.67 -7.87 0.25
N VAL A 152 -24.95 -8.22 -1.00
CA VAL A 152 -24.01 -8.93 -1.87
C VAL A 152 -22.98 -7.93 -2.38
N ASN A 153 -21.73 -8.36 -2.54
CA ASN A 153 -20.72 -7.53 -3.16
C ASN A 153 -20.00 -8.24 -4.29
N LEU A 154 -19.69 -7.46 -5.32
CA LEU A 154 -18.75 -7.82 -6.37
C LEU A 154 -17.66 -6.76 -6.41
N SER A 155 -16.40 -7.19 -6.41
CA SER A 155 -15.27 -6.27 -6.47
C SER A 155 -14.26 -6.74 -7.50
N PHE A 156 -13.63 -5.79 -8.20
CA PHE A 156 -12.42 -6.04 -8.98
C PHE A 156 -11.24 -5.46 -8.22
N ILE A 157 -10.27 -6.30 -7.84
CA ILE A 157 -9.13 -5.91 -7.00
C ILE A 157 -7.84 -6.32 -7.68
N PHE A 158 -6.91 -5.37 -7.76
CA PHE A 158 -5.52 -5.59 -8.13
C PHE A 158 -4.72 -5.85 -6.85
N ASN A 159 -4.16 -7.05 -6.73
CA ASN A 159 -3.37 -7.47 -5.59
C ASN A 159 -1.89 -7.47 -5.93
N HIS A 160 -1.05 -7.03 -5.01
CA HIS A 160 0.41 -7.00 -5.12
C HIS A 160 1.06 -7.53 -3.86
N ILE A 161 1.97 -8.52 -4.03
CA ILE A 161 2.83 -9.06 -2.98
C ILE A 161 4.29 -8.81 -3.35
N SER A 162 5.06 -8.21 -2.46
CA SER A 162 6.51 -8.07 -2.60
C SER A 162 7.19 -7.84 -1.25
N ASN A 163 8.48 -8.13 -1.15
CA ASN A 163 9.24 -7.82 0.07
C ASN A 163 9.72 -6.35 0.14
N GLY A 164 9.21 -5.48 -0.76
CA GLY A 164 9.54 -4.05 -0.76
C GLY A 164 11.01 -3.74 -1.10
N GLY A 165 11.70 -4.61 -1.82
CA GLY A 165 13.11 -4.41 -2.16
C GLY A 165 14.09 -4.67 -1.01
N LEU A 166 13.63 -5.23 0.12
CA LEU A 166 14.48 -5.50 1.28
C LEU A 166 15.48 -6.64 1.05
N LYS A 167 15.14 -7.58 0.15
CA LYS A 167 15.99 -8.72 -0.21
C LYS A 167 15.70 -9.16 -1.65
N ASN A 168 16.73 -9.46 -2.43
CA ASN A 168 16.59 -10.01 -3.77
C ASN A 168 16.57 -11.56 -3.78
N PRO A 169 15.91 -12.20 -4.77
CA PRO A 169 15.06 -11.61 -5.80
C PRO A 169 13.74 -11.06 -5.25
N ASN A 170 13.17 -10.04 -5.89
CA ASN A 170 11.90 -9.45 -5.55
C ASN A 170 11.21 -8.87 -6.81
N HIS A 171 10.79 -9.74 -7.74
CA HIS A 171 10.02 -9.29 -8.90
C HIS A 171 8.56 -8.97 -8.56
N GLY A 172 8.11 -9.36 -7.34
CA GLY A 172 6.73 -9.21 -6.90
C GLY A 172 5.78 -10.20 -7.59
N LEU A 173 4.59 -10.34 -7.00
CA LEU A 173 3.48 -11.10 -7.53
C LEU A 173 2.27 -10.19 -7.67
N ASN A 174 1.78 -10.02 -8.90
CA ASN A 174 0.57 -9.25 -9.22
C ASN A 174 -0.51 -10.20 -9.69
N PHE A 175 -1.70 -10.10 -9.09
CA PHE A 175 -2.84 -10.96 -9.40
C PHE A 175 -4.16 -10.19 -9.29
N PRO A 176 -4.55 -9.48 -10.37
CA PRO A 176 -5.88 -8.88 -10.43
C PRO A 176 -6.96 -9.96 -10.50
N GLY A 177 -8.13 -9.65 -9.99
CA GLY A 177 -9.24 -10.57 -10.02
C GLY A 177 -10.52 -10.04 -9.42
N PHE A 178 -11.51 -10.92 -9.38
CA PHE A 178 -12.83 -10.62 -8.84
C PHE A 178 -13.02 -11.27 -7.47
N ASN A 179 -13.65 -10.52 -6.58
CA ASN A 179 -14.13 -11.01 -5.30
C ASN A 179 -15.66 -10.97 -5.33
N PHE A 180 -16.27 -12.05 -4.92
CA PHE A 180 -17.73 -12.14 -4.73
C PHE A 180 -18.02 -12.56 -3.30
N GLY A 181 -18.94 -11.85 -2.61
CA GLY A 181 -19.19 -12.13 -1.21
C GLY A 181 -20.45 -11.51 -0.66
N LEU A 182 -20.59 -11.67 0.66
CA LEU A 182 -21.67 -11.15 1.47
C LEU A 182 -21.13 -10.21 2.53
N ASN A 183 -21.81 -9.09 2.74
CA ASN A 183 -21.59 -8.16 3.83
C ASN A 183 -22.77 -8.19 4.77
N TYR A 184 -22.50 -8.33 6.06
CA TYR A 184 -23.51 -8.23 7.10
C TYR A 184 -23.22 -7.04 8.00
N TYR A 185 -24.22 -6.17 8.18
CA TYR A 185 -24.15 -4.98 9.02
C TYR A 185 -24.92 -5.27 10.32
N PHE A 186 -24.32 -4.97 11.47
CA PHE A 186 -24.97 -5.17 12.76
C PHE A 186 -26.18 -4.25 12.93
N GLU A 187 -26.08 -3.04 12.36
CA GLU A 187 -27.16 -2.08 12.26
C GLU A 187 -27.37 -1.66 10.81
N LYS A 188 -28.58 -1.24 10.46
CA LYS A 188 -28.87 -0.72 9.11
C LYS A 188 -27.99 0.51 8.87
N PRO A 189 -27.10 0.50 7.88
CA PRO A 189 -26.30 1.68 7.55
C PRO A 189 -27.19 2.77 6.97
N ASN A 190 -26.93 4.02 7.38
CA ASN A 190 -27.62 5.17 6.83
C ASN A 190 -26.72 5.89 5.83
N TYR A 191 -26.90 5.59 4.53
CA TYR A 191 -26.19 6.26 3.46
C TYR A 191 -26.86 7.58 3.03
N HIS A 192 -28.15 7.81 3.40
CA HIS A 192 -28.85 9.06 3.10
C HIS A 192 -28.34 10.16 4.00
N TYR A 193 -27.36 10.90 3.52
CA TYR A 193 -26.77 12.01 4.23
C TYR A 193 -26.84 13.30 3.40
N SER A 194 -27.15 14.39 4.08
CA SER A 194 -27.03 15.71 3.48
C SER A 194 -25.62 16.22 3.67
N VAL A 195 -24.95 16.58 2.58
CA VAL A 195 -23.67 17.28 2.66
C VAL A 195 -23.93 18.70 3.15
N SER A 196 -23.68 18.96 4.42
CA SER A 196 -23.72 20.35 4.90
C SER A 196 -22.46 21.09 4.43
N ALA A 197 -22.58 22.41 4.30
CA ALA A 197 -21.63 23.32 3.65
C ALA A 197 -20.15 22.90 3.69
N LYS A 198 -19.47 23.02 2.53
CA LYS A 198 -18.04 22.73 2.32
C LYS A 198 -17.21 23.28 3.48
N SER A 199 -16.48 22.40 4.17
CA SER A 199 -15.51 22.84 5.18
C SER A 199 -14.53 23.83 4.54
N LYS A 200 -14.28 24.96 5.20
CA LYS A 200 -13.27 25.93 4.74
C LYS A 200 -11.92 25.19 4.64
N ILE A 201 -11.39 25.10 3.44
CA ILE A 201 -10.07 24.51 3.20
C ILE A 201 -9.04 25.54 3.63
N ASP A 202 -8.13 25.17 4.50
CA ASP A 202 -6.96 25.99 4.81
C ASP A 202 -6.08 26.08 3.54
N PRO A 203 -5.88 27.27 2.96
CA PRO A 203 -5.07 27.44 1.76
C PRO A 203 -3.56 27.26 2.03
N ALA A 204 -3.15 27.20 3.29
CA ALA A 204 -1.74 27.11 3.67
C ALA A 204 -1.10 25.80 3.21
N ILE A 205 0.17 25.91 2.79
CA ILE A 205 1.00 24.74 2.46
C ILE A 205 1.71 24.31 3.75
N ALA A 206 1.38 23.13 4.24
CA ALA A 206 2.12 22.49 5.33
C ALA A 206 3.50 22.02 4.81
N LYS A 207 4.57 22.46 5.47
CA LYS A 207 5.95 22.15 5.08
C LYS A 207 6.55 21.14 6.05
N TYR A 208 7.17 20.10 5.53
CA TYR A 208 7.78 19.04 6.36
C TYR A 208 9.26 18.88 6.03
N ILE A 209 10.05 18.60 7.07
CA ILE A 209 11.35 17.98 6.94
C ILE A 209 11.21 16.51 7.35
N THR A 210 11.79 15.61 6.56
CA THR A 210 11.71 14.16 6.76
C THR A 210 13.09 13.57 6.77
N VAL A 211 13.40 12.75 7.77
CA VAL A 211 14.56 11.87 7.79
C VAL A 211 14.08 10.47 7.46
N PHE A 212 14.80 9.75 6.60
CA PHE A 212 14.46 8.38 6.26
C PHE A 212 15.66 7.45 6.25
N TYR A 213 15.38 6.19 6.55
CA TYR A 213 16.37 5.11 6.59
C TYR A 213 15.81 3.84 5.98
N SER A 214 16.65 3.14 5.23
CA SER A 214 16.41 1.80 4.69
C SER A 214 17.70 0.97 4.71
N ALA A 215 17.56 -0.34 4.50
CA ALA A 215 18.68 -1.23 4.26
C ALA A 215 18.27 -2.34 3.30
N THR A 216 19.03 -2.52 2.22
CA THR A 216 18.75 -3.54 1.18
C THR A 216 20.00 -4.33 0.82
N THR A 217 19.83 -5.50 0.18
CA THR A 217 20.95 -6.32 -0.31
C THR A 217 21.46 -5.80 -1.66
N ALA A 218 22.74 -5.98 -1.94
CA ALA A 218 23.32 -5.59 -3.23
C ALA A 218 22.87 -6.52 -4.37
N ASN A 219 22.73 -7.83 -4.11
CA ASN A 219 22.28 -8.82 -5.09
C ASN A 219 21.45 -9.94 -4.44
N SER A 220 20.96 -10.88 -5.24
CA SER A 220 20.10 -11.99 -4.79
C SER A 220 20.76 -13.00 -3.87
N TYR A 221 22.06 -13.10 -3.93
CA TYR A 221 22.84 -14.09 -3.16
C TYR A 221 23.50 -13.49 -1.91
N SER A 222 23.50 -12.16 -1.78
CA SER A 222 24.07 -11.47 -0.65
C SER A 222 23.14 -11.50 0.57
N THR A 223 23.67 -11.86 1.73
CA THR A 223 22.99 -11.70 3.03
C THR A 223 23.29 -10.34 3.67
N LYS A 224 24.37 -9.68 3.22
CA LYS A 224 24.79 -8.38 3.74
C LYS A 224 23.87 -7.28 3.23
N ARG A 225 23.39 -6.46 4.17
CA ARG A 225 22.56 -5.29 3.87
C ARG A 225 23.39 -4.02 3.91
N TYR A 226 23.05 -3.09 3.03
CA TYR A 226 23.70 -1.80 2.88
C TYR A 226 22.68 -0.70 3.14
N ALA A 227 23.08 0.27 3.98
CA ALA A 227 22.21 1.37 4.39
C ALA A 227 21.92 2.33 3.24
N ILE A 228 20.70 2.84 3.25
CA ILE A 228 20.22 3.96 2.46
C ILE A 228 19.65 4.95 3.45
N PHE A 229 20.09 6.20 3.42
CA PHE A 229 19.59 7.22 4.33
C PHE A 229 19.58 8.59 3.66
N GLY A 230 18.63 9.44 4.05
CA GLY A 230 18.51 10.74 3.45
C GLY A 230 17.54 11.67 4.16
N LEU A 231 17.40 12.83 3.53
CA LEU A 231 16.53 13.92 3.91
C LEU A 231 15.57 14.24 2.78
N GLU A 232 14.36 14.63 3.14
CA GLU A 232 13.34 15.12 2.21
C GLU A 232 12.69 16.38 2.78
N LEU A 233 12.56 17.41 1.94
CA LEU A 233 11.76 18.58 2.19
C LEU A 233 10.49 18.47 1.35
N SER A 234 9.32 18.57 1.97
CA SER A 234 8.05 18.44 1.26
C SER A 234 7.04 19.49 1.64
N GLY A 235 6.21 19.86 0.66
CA GLY A 235 5.05 20.72 0.82
C GLY A 235 3.78 19.92 0.55
N VAL A 236 2.79 20.08 1.43
CA VAL A 236 1.47 19.42 1.31
C VAL A 236 0.40 20.48 1.28
N LYS A 237 -0.41 20.49 0.23
CA LYS A 237 -1.55 21.41 0.07
C LYS A 237 -2.85 20.61 0.04
N LYS A 238 -3.76 20.90 0.96
CA LYS A 238 -5.10 20.30 0.97
C LYS A 238 -5.89 20.76 -0.26
N ILE A 239 -6.52 19.84 -0.96
CA ILE A 239 -7.43 20.07 -2.08
C ILE A 239 -8.87 20.09 -1.56
N ASN A 240 -9.18 19.16 -0.65
CA ASN A 240 -10.46 19.11 0.08
C ASN A 240 -10.24 18.46 1.46
N GLY A 241 -11.29 18.08 2.16
CA GLY A 241 -11.21 17.47 3.49
C GLY A 241 -10.41 16.15 3.54
N VAL A 242 -10.31 15.45 2.41
CA VAL A 242 -9.64 14.15 2.30
C VAL A 242 -8.42 14.21 1.39
N LEU A 243 -8.51 14.87 0.23
CA LEU A 243 -7.46 14.89 -0.78
C LEU A 243 -6.45 16.01 -0.54
N PHE A 244 -5.19 15.72 -0.82
CA PHE A 244 -4.11 16.70 -0.84
C PHE A 244 -3.16 16.46 -2.03
N ALA A 245 -2.49 17.53 -2.45
CA ALA A 245 -1.35 17.47 -3.36
C ALA A 245 -0.06 17.56 -2.53
N THR A 246 1.00 16.91 -3.01
CA THR A 246 2.33 16.98 -2.39
C THR A 246 3.40 17.21 -3.44
N ALA A 247 4.45 17.95 -3.04
CA ALA A 247 5.69 18.09 -3.79
C ALA A 247 6.86 17.95 -2.83
N ALA A 248 7.92 17.27 -3.26
CA ALA A 248 9.07 16.94 -2.42
C ALA A 248 10.39 17.06 -3.17
N LEU A 249 11.42 17.48 -2.44
CA LEU A 249 12.83 17.42 -2.83
C LEU A 249 13.54 16.49 -1.87
N SER A 250 14.15 15.42 -2.37
CA SER A 250 14.88 14.44 -1.56
C SER A 250 16.35 14.37 -1.95
N MET A 251 17.23 14.25 -0.94
CA MET A 251 18.65 13.97 -1.12
C MET A 251 19.03 12.79 -0.23
N TYR A 252 19.72 11.80 -0.78
CA TYR A 252 20.05 10.58 -0.06
C TYR A 252 21.32 9.90 -0.58
N GLN A 253 21.91 9.07 0.28
CA GLN A 253 23.03 8.21 0.01
C GLN A 253 22.56 6.76 -0.14
N ASP A 254 22.97 6.08 -1.24
CA ASP A 254 22.62 4.70 -1.54
C ASP A 254 23.86 3.79 -1.57
N ASN A 255 24.19 3.20 -0.42
CA ASN A 255 25.35 2.31 -0.31
C ASN A 255 25.12 0.94 -0.98
N ALA A 256 23.86 0.53 -1.22
CA ALA A 256 23.58 -0.73 -1.89
C ALA A 256 23.95 -0.65 -3.38
N VAL A 257 23.65 0.46 -4.03
CA VAL A 257 24.04 0.69 -5.43
C VAL A 257 25.56 0.79 -5.56
N GLN A 258 26.22 1.46 -4.62
CA GLN A 258 27.67 1.51 -4.60
C GLN A 258 28.30 0.10 -4.61
N GLN A 259 27.73 -0.82 -3.82
CA GLN A 259 28.24 -2.19 -3.77
C GLN A 259 27.93 -3.00 -5.04
N ARG A 260 26.78 -2.74 -5.70
CA ARG A 260 26.45 -3.34 -7.01
C ARG A 260 27.47 -2.93 -8.07
N LEU A 261 27.79 -1.64 -8.16
CA LEU A 261 28.78 -1.11 -9.10
C LEU A 261 30.19 -1.72 -8.88
N LYS A 262 30.59 -1.91 -7.62
CA LYS A 262 31.84 -2.60 -7.32
C LYS A 262 31.87 -4.03 -7.84
N GLN A 263 30.75 -4.76 -7.74
CA GLN A 263 30.62 -6.13 -8.25
C GLN A 263 30.63 -6.17 -9.80
N ASP A 264 30.09 -5.14 -10.44
CA ASP A 264 30.05 -4.99 -11.91
C ASP A 264 31.36 -4.38 -12.45
N SER A 265 32.40 -4.20 -11.63
CA SER A 265 33.70 -3.60 -11.98
C SER A 265 33.59 -2.19 -12.59
N VAL A 266 32.53 -1.47 -12.25
CA VAL A 266 32.31 -0.07 -12.68
C VAL A 266 33.05 0.86 -11.71
N SER A 267 33.79 1.84 -12.24
CA SER A 267 34.50 2.83 -11.44
C SER A 267 33.55 3.58 -10.53
N MET A 268 33.91 3.70 -9.25
CA MET A 268 33.06 4.31 -8.23
C MET A 268 32.88 5.81 -8.50
N GLN A 269 31.63 6.20 -8.70
CA GLN A 269 31.19 7.57 -8.69
C GLN A 269 30.56 7.91 -7.32
N ASN A 270 30.20 9.18 -7.16
CA ASN A 270 29.53 9.68 -5.97
C ASN A 270 28.20 8.93 -5.75
N GLN A 271 27.97 8.45 -4.53
CA GLN A 271 26.81 7.67 -4.10
C GLN A 271 25.58 8.50 -3.71
N TYR A 272 25.68 9.84 -3.78
CA TYR A 272 24.59 10.72 -3.46
C TYR A 272 23.67 10.90 -4.66
N ARG A 273 22.37 11.02 -4.35
CA ARG A 273 21.31 11.26 -5.32
C ARG A 273 20.40 12.36 -4.83
N CYS A 274 19.89 13.15 -5.75
CA CYS A 274 18.86 14.14 -5.49
C CYS A 274 17.70 13.97 -6.47
N GLY A 275 16.47 14.07 -5.99
CA GLY A 275 15.28 13.90 -6.80
C GLY A 275 14.17 14.83 -6.36
N ILE A 276 13.33 15.22 -7.31
CA ILE A 276 12.09 15.92 -7.07
C ILE A 276 10.91 15.00 -7.39
N ALA A 277 9.85 15.09 -6.60
CA ALA A 277 8.64 14.29 -6.80
C ALA A 277 7.40 15.15 -6.57
N SER A 278 6.32 14.83 -7.25
CA SER A 278 5.01 15.43 -7.05
C SER A 278 3.94 14.36 -7.12
N GLY A 279 2.86 14.54 -6.36
CA GLY A 279 1.83 13.52 -6.28
C GLY A 279 0.57 14.00 -5.59
N ILE A 280 -0.30 13.03 -5.38
CA ILE A 280 -1.56 13.21 -4.68
C ILE A 280 -1.64 12.21 -3.52
N GLY A 281 -2.41 12.58 -2.51
CA GLY A 281 -2.67 11.71 -1.39
C GLY A 281 -4.04 11.93 -0.80
N PHE A 282 -4.38 11.08 0.14
CA PHE A 282 -5.61 11.20 0.90
C PHE A 282 -5.34 11.03 2.40
N ASN A 283 -6.06 11.84 3.16
CA ASN A 283 -6.01 11.88 4.61
C ASN A 283 -7.20 11.14 5.19
N MET A 284 -6.94 10.35 6.21
CA MET A 284 -7.92 9.53 6.91
C MET A 284 -7.74 9.66 8.41
N GLY A 285 -8.05 10.83 8.93
CA GLY A 285 -7.79 11.19 10.31
C GLY A 285 -6.29 11.29 10.59
N LYS A 286 -5.72 10.34 11.32
CA LYS A 286 -4.28 10.31 11.61
C LYS A 286 -3.44 9.57 10.58
N VAL A 287 -4.07 8.85 9.65
CA VAL A 287 -3.37 8.10 8.59
C VAL A 287 -3.41 8.89 7.30
N ASN A 288 -2.25 9.04 6.66
CA ASN A 288 -2.12 9.66 5.34
C ASN A 288 -1.51 8.64 4.37
N PHE A 289 -2.05 8.59 3.18
CA PHE A 289 -1.46 7.89 2.06
C PHE A 289 -1.11 8.88 0.96
N ALA A 290 0.09 8.77 0.38
CA ALA A 290 0.51 9.58 -0.75
C ALA A 290 1.14 8.71 -1.83
N SER A 291 0.86 9.03 -3.09
CA SER A 291 1.49 8.43 -4.27
C SER A 291 2.06 9.54 -5.13
N SER A 292 3.36 9.46 -5.44
CA SER A 292 4.08 10.50 -6.14
C SER A 292 4.92 9.93 -7.27
N LEU A 293 5.04 10.68 -8.35
CA LEU A 293 5.96 10.44 -9.46
C LEU A 293 7.13 11.43 -9.32
N GLY A 294 8.35 10.93 -9.50
CA GLY A 294 9.55 11.74 -9.35
C GLY A 294 10.57 11.53 -10.46
N VAL A 295 11.52 12.45 -10.52
CA VAL A 295 12.66 12.41 -11.43
C VAL A 295 13.93 12.76 -10.67
N TYR A 296 15.03 12.06 -10.97
CA TYR A 296 16.35 12.44 -10.45
C TYR A 296 16.86 13.70 -11.16
N VAL A 297 17.17 14.69 -10.35
CA VAL A 297 17.85 15.92 -10.80
C VAL A 297 19.37 15.78 -10.68
N TYR A 298 19.83 14.91 -9.79
CA TYR A 298 21.22 14.52 -9.67
C TYR A 298 21.33 13.01 -9.41
N ASP A 299 21.89 12.27 -10.35
CA ASP A 299 22.19 10.84 -10.27
C ASP A 299 23.45 10.53 -11.08
N PRO A 300 24.66 10.70 -10.49
CA PRO A 300 25.91 10.48 -11.20
C PRO A 300 26.14 9.02 -11.58
N ILE A 301 25.42 8.10 -10.95
CA ILE A 301 25.57 6.67 -11.17
C ILE A 301 24.72 6.19 -12.35
N ASN A 302 23.56 6.82 -12.56
CA ASN A 302 22.58 6.46 -13.60
C ASN A 302 22.26 4.95 -13.68
N TYR A 303 22.22 4.30 -12.51
CA TYR A 303 22.01 2.85 -12.39
C TYR A 303 20.56 2.45 -12.60
N TYR A 304 19.62 3.28 -12.14
CA TYR A 304 18.19 3.08 -12.29
C TYR A 304 17.62 4.00 -13.37
N ALA A 305 16.38 3.74 -13.77
CA ALA A 305 15.63 4.67 -14.61
C ALA A 305 15.57 6.05 -13.95
N ARG A 306 15.66 7.12 -14.76
CA ARG A 306 15.63 8.50 -14.29
C ARG A 306 14.31 8.87 -13.60
N ILE A 307 13.21 8.21 -13.98
CA ILE A 307 11.89 8.39 -13.40
C ILE A 307 11.66 7.31 -12.35
N TYR A 308 11.12 7.71 -11.20
CA TYR A 308 10.73 6.83 -10.12
C TYR A 308 9.33 7.17 -9.62
N HIS A 309 8.69 6.22 -8.94
CA HIS A 309 7.50 6.50 -8.15
C HIS A 309 7.71 6.10 -6.70
N GLN A 310 6.95 6.73 -5.83
CA GLN A 310 6.99 6.44 -4.40
C GLN A 310 5.59 6.44 -3.80
N HIS A 311 5.39 5.55 -2.83
CA HIS A 311 4.12 5.35 -2.15
C HIS A 311 4.37 5.39 -0.65
N GLU A 312 3.81 6.38 0.02
CA GLU A 312 3.99 6.60 1.45
C GLU A 312 2.69 6.34 2.20
N ILE A 313 2.81 5.63 3.32
CA ILE A 313 1.79 5.60 4.37
C ILE A 313 2.42 6.23 5.60
N SER A 314 1.77 7.24 6.17
CA SER A 314 2.26 7.90 7.39
C SER A 314 1.15 8.04 8.44
N TYR A 315 1.54 8.02 9.71
CA TYR A 315 0.67 8.17 10.86
C TYR A 315 1.06 9.40 11.66
N GLN A 316 0.11 10.30 11.88
CA GLN A 316 0.29 11.51 12.67
C GLN A 316 0.30 11.19 14.16
N LEU A 317 1.45 11.31 14.81
CA LEU A 317 1.60 11.08 16.25
C LEU A 317 0.97 12.24 17.05
N ASN A 318 1.32 13.46 16.66
CA ASN A 318 0.81 14.71 17.25
C ASN A 318 0.78 15.81 16.17
N LYS A 319 0.55 17.06 16.56
CA LYS A 319 0.45 18.19 15.61
C LYS A 319 1.72 18.40 14.78
N GLN A 320 2.91 18.02 15.29
CA GLN A 320 4.20 18.30 14.66
C GLN A 320 4.87 17.04 14.07
N TRP A 321 4.66 15.87 14.66
CA TRP A 321 5.40 14.65 14.31
C TRP A 321 4.53 13.61 13.63
N ALA A 322 5.05 13.03 12.57
CA ALA A 322 4.49 11.82 11.95
C ALA A 322 5.59 10.80 11.70
N VAL A 323 5.21 9.53 11.69
CA VAL A 323 6.06 8.41 11.29
C VAL A 323 5.44 7.73 10.08
N GLY A 324 6.28 7.14 9.23
CA GLY A 324 5.76 6.51 8.02
C GLY A 324 6.68 5.44 7.46
N ILE A 325 6.14 4.77 6.47
CA ILE A 325 6.83 3.82 5.61
C ILE A 325 6.62 4.30 4.18
N ASN A 326 7.68 4.29 3.38
CA ASN A 326 7.60 4.64 1.98
C ASN A 326 8.29 3.58 1.13
N LEU A 327 7.63 3.18 0.06
CA LEU A 327 8.17 2.33 -0.98
C LEU A 327 8.62 3.20 -2.14
N LYS A 328 9.89 3.13 -2.53
CA LYS A 328 10.43 3.73 -3.74
C LYS A 328 10.66 2.67 -4.81
N ALA A 329 10.19 2.92 -6.02
CA ALA A 329 10.30 1.97 -7.11
C ALA A 329 10.61 2.67 -8.45
N HIS A 330 11.23 1.92 -9.37
CA HIS A 330 11.51 2.32 -10.74
C HIS A 330 10.73 1.40 -11.67
N THR A 331 9.84 1.98 -12.48
CA THR A 331 8.92 1.23 -13.32
C THR A 331 8.10 0.20 -12.51
N TYR A 332 8.47 -1.06 -12.50
CA TYR A 332 7.79 -2.17 -11.80
C TYR A 332 8.67 -2.86 -10.74
N ILE A 333 9.88 -2.34 -10.48
CA ILE A 333 10.83 -2.94 -9.53
C ILE A 333 10.91 -2.06 -8.28
N ALA A 334 10.53 -2.62 -7.14
CA ALA A 334 10.74 -2.00 -5.85
C ALA A 334 12.25 -1.87 -5.58
N ASN A 335 12.70 -0.65 -5.34
CA ASN A 335 14.10 -0.36 -5.05
C ASN A 335 14.42 -0.59 -3.58
N TYR A 336 13.66 0.07 -2.73
CA TYR A 336 13.72 -0.10 -1.28
C TYR A 336 12.43 0.39 -0.61
N THR A 337 12.21 -0.12 0.59
CA THR A 337 11.21 0.42 1.52
C THR A 337 11.96 1.13 2.64
N ASP A 338 11.63 2.37 2.91
CA ASP A 338 12.22 3.17 3.99
C ASP A 338 11.23 3.39 5.14
N ILE A 339 11.80 3.56 6.32
CA ILE A 339 11.10 4.09 7.50
C ILE A 339 11.44 5.57 7.58
N ARG A 340 10.43 6.42 7.85
CA ARG A 340 10.60 7.87 7.88
C ARG A 340 9.98 8.53 9.10
N ILE A 341 10.64 9.58 9.55
CA ILE A 341 10.16 10.47 10.60
C ILE A 341 10.01 11.85 9.97
N LYS A 342 8.81 12.42 10.09
CA LYS A 342 8.44 13.71 9.50
C LYS A 342 8.19 14.72 10.61
N TYR A 343 8.70 15.91 10.42
CA TYR A 343 8.48 17.06 11.30
C TYR A 343 7.86 18.22 10.53
N LEU A 344 6.76 18.75 11.04
CA LEU A 344 6.07 19.92 10.46
C LEU A 344 6.84 21.18 10.83
N LEU A 345 7.21 21.98 9.81
CA LEU A 345 8.00 23.22 9.96
C LEU A 345 7.14 24.48 10.18
N ASN A 346 5.82 24.40 10.13
CA ASN A 346 4.81 25.48 10.11
C ASN A 346 4.38 25.93 8.74
#